data_6fc708ac6a06cac83d812014b452ca09
#
_entry.id   6fc708ac6a06cac83d812014b452ca09
#
_cell.length_a   1.000
_cell.length_b   1.000
_cell.length_c   1.000
_cell.angle_alpha   90.00
_cell.angle_beta   90.00
_cell.angle_gamma   90.00
#
_symmetry.space_group_name_H-M   'P 1'
#
loop_
_entity.id
_entity.type
_entity.pdbx_description
1 polymer ?
#
loop_
_entity_poly.entity_id
_entity_poly.type
_entity_poly.pdbx_seq_one_letter_code
_entity_poly.pdbx_strand_id
1 'polypeptide(L)'
;MKRLNRPLVTQETIKAMEDMSFFTHAMIFDDLLIIAQRETSCFVLWTTDGLIIIDAIWPARPAFDAIVNAISDAGWGGCPVKKLLLTHGHVDHTGCGRWLAERYRLKTYLSETDDVFWQEHPAKPDRPETWKDYRIDCYIKDKDTITLGDKTIYVCGTPGHTPGCLSYLFPVSENGQTHMAALWGGATPPRTREGVVQYLESLDYFMEAAKERNADVALSNHTSIDNGLERIAYA
;
A
#
# COMPACT_ATOMS: atom_id res chain seq x y z
N MET A 1 -10.61 -28.13 -20.51
CA MET A 1 -10.24 -26.77 -20.02
C MET A 1 -9.00 -26.32 -20.76
N LYS A 2 -9.08 -25.29 -21.60
CA LYS A 2 -7.88 -24.68 -22.21
C LYS A 2 -7.14 -23.94 -21.08
N ARG A 3 -5.90 -24.32 -20.79
CA ARG A 3 -5.01 -23.54 -19.91
C ARG A 3 -4.87 -22.15 -20.52
N LEU A 4 -5.28 -21.14 -19.78
CA LEU A 4 -4.96 -19.75 -20.11
C LEU A 4 -3.47 -19.56 -19.87
N ASN A 5 -2.66 -19.71 -20.90
CA ASN A 5 -1.21 -19.49 -20.88
C ASN A 5 -0.87 -17.99 -21.06
N ARG A 6 -1.67 -17.09 -20.47
CA ARG A 6 -1.29 -15.67 -20.39
C ARG A 6 -0.48 -15.47 -19.12
N PRO A 7 0.70 -14.82 -19.18
CA PRO A 7 1.39 -14.38 -17.99
C PRO A 7 0.46 -13.45 -17.21
N LEU A 8 0.36 -13.63 -15.90
CA LEU A 8 -0.41 -12.74 -15.00
C LEU A 8 0.11 -11.29 -15.05
N VAL A 9 1.40 -11.14 -15.37
CA VAL A 9 2.04 -9.85 -15.59
C VAL A 9 2.63 -9.84 -17.00
N THR A 10 2.22 -8.90 -17.83
CA THR A 10 2.70 -8.73 -19.20
C THR A 10 3.94 -7.83 -19.24
N GLN A 11 4.67 -7.83 -20.38
CA GLN A 11 5.77 -6.87 -20.60
C GLN A 11 5.28 -5.41 -20.60
N GLU A 12 4.04 -5.16 -21.00
CA GLU A 12 3.41 -3.85 -20.94
C GLU A 12 3.16 -3.42 -19.49
N THR A 13 2.68 -4.32 -18.65
CA THR A 13 2.51 -4.08 -17.22
C THR A 13 3.85 -3.75 -16.56
N ILE A 14 4.92 -4.52 -16.87
CA ILE A 14 6.26 -4.24 -16.32
C ILE A 14 6.74 -2.85 -16.72
N LYS A 15 6.58 -2.47 -18.00
CA LYS A 15 6.95 -1.13 -18.48
C LYS A 15 6.14 -0.04 -17.81
N ALA A 16 4.84 -0.27 -17.58
CA ALA A 16 3.96 0.67 -16.89
C ALA A 16 4.37 0.82 -15.41
N MET A 17 4.78 -0.27 -14.75
CA MET A 17 5.30 -0.24 -13.38
C MET A 17 6.62 0.55 -13.26
N GLU A 18 7.46 0.53 -14.29
CA GLU A 18 8.75 1.23 -14.32
C GLU A 18 8.64 2.67 -14.87
N ASP A 19 7.47 3.10 -15.34
CA ASP A 19 7.26 4.45 -15.90
C ASP A 19 7.17 5.51 -14.79
N MET A 20 8.30 6.14 -14.51
CA MET A 20 8.41 7.23 -13.53
C MET A 20 8.10 8.63 -14.12
N SER A 21 7.57 8.70 -15.32
CA SER A 21 7.17 9.96 -15.97
C SER A 21 5.73 10.38 -15.65
N PHE A 22 4.91 9.48 -15.08
CA PHE A 22 3.50 9.71 -14.81
C PHE A 22 3.17 9.49 -13.35
N PHE A 23 2.66 10.53 -12.70
CA PHE A 23 2.04 10.49 -11.38
C PHE A 23 0.78 11.35 -11.39
N THR A 24 -0.22 10.92 -10.65
CA THR A 24 -1.45 11.66 -10.40
C THR A 24 -1.87 11.49 -8.95
N HIS A 25 -2.70 12.38 -8.44
CA HIS A 25 -3.24 12.29 -7.09
C HIS A 25 -4.63 12.91 -7.03
N ALA A 26 -5.44 12.49 -6.06
CA ALA A 26 -6.72 13.10 -5.73
C ALA A 26 -7.10 12.84 -4.26
N MET A 27 -7.88 13.73 -3.70
CA MET A 27 -8.65 13.44 -2.50
C MET A 27 -9.80 12.53 -2.89
N ILE A 28 -9.81 11.30 -2.38
CA ILE A 28 -10.88 10.32 -2.64
C ILE A 28 -11.89 10.23 -1.49
N PHE A 29 -11.55 10.81 -0.34
CA PHE A 29 -12.40 11.11 0.80
C PHE A 29 -11.92 12.43 1.42
N ASP A 30 -12.68 13.04 2.30
CA ASP A 30 -12.31 14.30 2.96
C ASP A 30 -10.97 14.20 3.72
N ASP A 31 -10.59 12.98 4.11
CA ASP A 31 -9.40 12.68 4.90
C ASP A 31 -8.49 11.60 4.28
N LEU A 32 -8.73 11.19 3.03
CA LEU A 32 -7.91 10.20 2.33
C LEU A 32 -7.47 10.69 0.95
N LEU A 33 -6.16 10.85 0.79
CA LEU A 33 -5.49 11.18 -0.46
C LEU A 33 -4.91 9.90 -1.08
N ILE A 34 -5.16 9.68 -2.37
CA ILE A 34 -4.46 8.68 -3.17
C ILE A 34 -3.38 9.36 -4.01
N ILE A 35 -2.21 8.75 -4.11
CA ILE A 35 -1.15 9.10 -5.05
C ILE A 35 -0.87 7.87 -5.89
N ALA A 36 -0.96 7.99 -7.19
CA ALA A 36 -0.83 6.87 -8.12
C ALA A 36 0.24 7.12 -9.18
N GLN A 37 1.01 6.11 -9.43
CA GLN A 37 1.76 5.84 -10.64
C GLN A 37 0.87 4.96 -11.53
N ARG A 38 1.29 4.57 -12.74
CA ARG A 38 0.43 3.81 -13.68
C ARG A 38 -0.14 2.50 -13.13
N GLU A 39 0.62 1.80 -12.30
CA GLU A 39 0.23 0.48 -11.78
C GLU A 39 0.15 0.42 -10.25
N THR A 40 0.91 1.27 -9.57
CA THR A 40 1.03 1.23 -8.10
C THR A 40 0.51 2.53 -7.50
N SER A 41 -0.13 2.43 -6.36
CA SER A 41 -0.59 3.59 -5.60
C SER A 41 -0.19 3.50 -4.12
N CYS A 42 -0.13 4.65 -3.47
CA CYS A 42 -0.04 4.78 -2.04
C CYS A 42 -1.12 5.75 -1.54
N PHE A 43 -1.36 5.73 -0.25
CA PHE A 43 -2.40 6.56 0.36
C PHE A 43 -1.82 7.42 1.48
N VAL A 44 -2.45 8.57 1.71
CA VAL A 44 -2.17 9.40 2.88
C VAL A 44 -3.49 9.62 3.62
N LEU A 45 -3.56 9.12 4.84
CA LEU A 45 -4.71 9.28 5.73
C LEU A 45 -4.44 10.43 6.69
N TRP A 46 -5.32 11.43 6.69
CA TRP A 46 -5.31 12.51 7.65
C TRP A 46 -5.95 12.07 8.97
N THR A 47 -5.38 12.52 10.07
CA THR A 47 -5.91 12.32 11.42
C THR A 47 -5.75 13.61 12.24
N THR A 48 -6.43 13.73 13.36
CA THR A 48 -6.29 14.89 14.25
C THR A 48 -4.88 15.13 14.80
N ASP A 49 -4.02 14.08 14.80
CA ASP A 49 -2.64 14.14 15.33
C ASP A 49 -1.56 14.08 14.24
N GLY A 50 -1.95 14.15 12.97
CA GLY A 50 -1.04 14.13 11.82
C GLY A 50 -1.38 13.10 10.76
N LEU A 51 -0.43 12.79 9.89
CA LEU A 51 -0.64 11.96 8.72
C LEU A 51 -0.04 10.55 8.88
N ILE A 52 -0.75 9.57 8.31
CA ILE A 52 -0.28 8.20 8.11
C ILE A 52 -0.13 7.98 6.60
N ILE A 53 1.04 7.56 6.13
CA ILE A 53 1.24 7.11 4.76
C ILE A 53 1.08 5.59 4.73
N ILE A 54 0.41 5.06 3.71
CA ILE A 54 0.28 3.62 3.46
C ILE A 54 0.89 3.32 2.10
N ASP A 55 1.95 2.52 2.10
CA ASP A 55 2.89 2.25 1.01
C ASP A 55 3.69 3.48 0.54
N ALA A 56 4.77 3.25 -0.24
CA ALA A 56 5.75 4.27 -0.58
C ALA A 56 6.18 4.26 -2.05
N ILE A 57 5.46 3.56 -2.92
CA ILE A 57 5.71 3.46 -4.36
C ILE A 57 7.18 3.05 -4.66
N TRP A 58 7.69 3.31 -5.85
CA TRP A 58 9.02 2.94 -6.32
C TRP A 58 10.16 3.81 -5.73
N PRO A 59 11.39 3.28 -5.61
CA PRO A 59 12.56 4.03 -5.12
C PRO A 59 13.12 4.99 -6.18
N ALA A 60 12.32 5.97 -6.57
CA ALA A 60 12.66 6.93 -7.59
C ALA A 60 12.39 8.37 -7.10
N ARG A 61 13.26 9.30 -7.47
CA ARG A 61 13.10 10.70 -7.07
C ARG A 61 11.75 11.29 -7.52
N PRO A 62 11.25 11.05 -8.75
CA PRO A 62 9.92 11.51 -9.15
C PRO A 62 8.80 10.95 -8.28
N ALA A 63 8.88 9.70 -7.82
CA ALA A 63 7.88 9.08 -6.94
C ALA A 63 7.87 9.77 -5.55
N PHE A 64 9.05 10.00 -4.98
CA PHE A 64 9.18 10.74 -3.73
C PHE A 64 8.62 12.16 -3.84
N ASP A 65 8.98 12.89 -4.89
CA ASP A 65 8.51 14.25 -5.12
C ASP A 65 6.99 14.28 -5.34
N ALA A 66 6.42 13.28 -6.04
CA ALA A 66 4.99 13.14 -6.22
C ALA A 66 4.24 13.00 -4.88
N ILE A 67 4.74 12.15 -3.96
CA ILE A 67 4.14 11.99 -2.63
C ILE A 67 4.20 13.31 -1.85
N VAL A 68 5.37 13.96 -1.82
CA VAL A 68 5.56 15.22 -1.07
C VAL A 68 4.69 16.34 -1.63
N ASN A 69 4.62 16.47 -2.95
CA ASN A 69 3.81 17.50 -3.62
C ASN A 69 2.32 17.25 -3.40
N ALA A 70 1.85 16.00 -3.54
CA ALA A 70 0.45 15.66 -3.31
C ALA A 70 -0.02 16.00 -1.88
N ILE A 71 0.81 15.74 -0.86
CA ILE A 71 0.54 16.17 0.53
C ILE A 71 0.42 17.68 0.63
N SER A 72 1.28 18.43 -0.09
CA SER A 72 1.23 19.89 -0.11
C SER A 72 -0.01 20.40 -0.85
N ASP A 73 -0.33 19.84 -2.00
CA ASP A 73 -1.47 20.23 -2.84
C ASP A 73 -2.81 19.95 -2.17
N ALA A 74 -2.88 18.90 -1.34
CA ALA A 74 -4.02 18.63 -0.45
C ALA A 74 -4.16 19.63 0.71
N GLY A 75 -3.26 20.61 0.82
CA GLY A 75 -3.25 21.57 1.93
C GLY A 75 -2.65 21.02 3.23
N TRP A 76 -2.05 19.84 3.21
CA TRP A 76 -1.52 19.13 4.39
C TRP A 76 0.00 19.34 4.60
N GLY A 77 0.63 20.22 3.82
CA GLY A 77 2.08 20.45 3.88
C GLY A 77 2.62 20.89 5.24
N GLY A 78 1.77 21.46 6.10
CA GLY A 78 2.09 21.82 7.49
C GLY A 78 1.77 20.73 8.52
N CYS A 79 1.11 19.65 8.13
CA CYS A 79 0.76 18.55 9.04
C CYS A 79 1.96 17.63 9.28
N PRO A 80 2.20 17.19 10.53
CA PRO A 80 3.27 16.25 10.81
C PRO A 80 2.95 14.86 10.23
N VAL A 81 3.84 14.30 9.42
CA VAL A 81 3.75 12.91 8.97
C VAL A 81 4.38 12.02 10.06
N LYS A 82 3.60 11.11 10.63
CA LYS A 82 4.00 10.34 11.83
C LYS A 82 4.33 8.89 11.57
N LYS A 83 3.63 8.26 10.62
CA LYS A 83 3.73 6.82 10.39
C LYS A 83 3.77 6.51 8.90
N LEU A 84 4.53 5.49 8.53
CA LEU A 84 4.48 4.81 7.24
C LEU A 84 4.14 3.35 7.50
N LEU A 85 3.00 2.90 6.99
CA LEU A 85 2.57 1.51 7.04
C LEU A 85 2.82 0.88 5.69
N LEU A 86 3.54 -0.23 5.65
CA LEU A 86 3.80 -0.97 4.43
C LEU A 86 2.92 -2.21 4.39
N THR A 87 2.29 -2.46 3.24
CA THR A 87 1.47 -3.66 3.05
C THR A 87 2.32 -4.90 2.93
N HIS A 88 3.45 -4.81 2.21
CA HIS A 88 4.39 -5.92 2.03
C HIS A 88 5.76 -5.42 1.54
N GLY A 89 6.73 -6.33 1.43
CA GLY A 89 8.14 -6.00 1.20
C GLY A 89 8.54 -5.72 -0.25
N HIS A 90 7.64 -5.80 -1.25
CA HIS A 90 8.03 -5.51 -2.63
C HIS A 90 8.43 -4.05 -2.81
N VAL A 91 9.35 -3.82 -3.73
CA VAL A 91 10.02 -2.53 -3.95
C VAL A 91 9.06 -1.42 -4.39
N ASP A 92 8.02 -1.75 -5.11
CA ASP A 92 6.97 -0.83 -5.55
C ASP A 92 5.99 -0.42 -4.42
N HIS A 93 6.19 -0.95 -3.21
CA HIS A 93 5.48 -0.56 -1.99
C HIS A 93 6.42 0.00 -0.91
N THR A 94 7.69 -0.42 -0.89
CA THR A 94 8.67 0.04 0.09
C THR A 94 9.57 1.18 -0.42
N GLY A 95 9.59 1.44 -1.71
CA GLY A 95 10.64 2.15 -2.44
C GLY A 95 11.07 3.51 -1.87
N CYS A 96 10.18 4.46 -1.69
CA CYS A 96 10.50 5.76 -1.09
C CYS A 96 10.52 5.74 0.45
N GLY A 97 10.31 4.58 1.08
CA GLY A 97 10.13 4.46 2.53
C GLY A 97 11.25 5.10 3.34
N ARG A 98 12.51 4.83 3.00
CA ARG A 98 13.67 5.45 3.66
C ARG A 98 13.67 6.98 3.52
N TRP A 99 13.47 7.51 2.32
CA TRP A 99 13.50 8.95 2.10
C TRP A 99 12.36 9.67 2.82
N LEU A 100 11.18 9.04 2.89
CA LEU A 100 10.04 9.55 3.66
C LEU A 100 10.36 9.52 5.17
N ALA A 101 10.96 8.43 5.67
CA ALA A 101 11.34 8.31 7.07
C ALA A 101 12.39 9.36 7.46
N GLU A 102 13.40 9.59 6.63
CA GLU A 102 14.42 10.63 6.86
C GLU A 102 13.84 12.04 6.80
N ARG A 103 12.99 12.34 5.81
CA ARG A 103 12.37 13.67 5.65
C ARG A 103 11.46 14.04 6.81
N TYR A 104 10.59 13.12 7.20
CA TYR A 104 9.52 13.40 8.15
C TYR A 104 9.83 12.90 9.56
N ARG A 105 10.92 12.15 9.76
CA ARG A 105 11.27 11.48 11.02
C ARG A 105 10.12 10.62 11.54
N LEU A 106 9.41 9.99 10.63
CA LEU A 106 8.31 9.09 10.91
C LEU A 106 8.81 7.69 11.34
N LYS A 107 7.91 6.87 11.88
CA LYS A 107 8.15 5.44 12.12
C LYS A 107 7.59 4.60 10.99
N THR A 108 8.36 3.60 10.56
CA THR A 108 8.00 2.65 9.50
C THR A 108 7.56 1.32 10.11
N TYR A 109 6.45 0.78 9.59
CA TYR A 109 5.79 -0.44 10.09
C TYR A 109 5.67 -1.45 8.95
N LEU A 110 6.03 -2.72 9.23
CA LEU A 110 5.87 -3.86 8.32
C LEU A 110 5.72 -5.13 9.17
N SER A 111 5.30 -6.24 8.57
CA SER A 111 5.42 -7.54 9.23
C SER A 111 6.89 -8.00 9.30
N GLU A 112 7.29 -8.62 10.41
CA GLU A 112 8.63 -9.20 10.54
C GLU A 112 8.87 -10.28 9.48
N THR A 113 7.85 -11.09 9.20
CA THR A 113 7.92 -12.16 8.19
C THR A 113 8.27 -11.61 6.81
N ASP A 114 7.71 -10.49 6.43
CA ASP A 114 7.95 -9.91 5.09
C ASP A 114 9.27 -9.14 5.02
N ASP A 115 9.67 -8.49 6.11
CA ASP A 115 10.97 -7.85 6.20
C ASP A 115 12.09 -8.88 6.07
N VAL A 116 12.05 -9.97 6.85
CA VAL A 116 13.02 -11.09 6.77
C VAL A 116 13.01 -11.72 5.37
N PHE A 117 11.82 -12.07 4.86
CA PHE A 117 11.68 -12.66 3.51
C PHE A 117 12.33 -11.78 2.44
N TRP A 118 12.10 -10.48 2.48
CA TRP A 118 12.63 -9.56 1.48
C TRP A 118 14.14 -9.32 1.65
N GLN A 119 14.63 -9.19 2.89
CA GLN A 119 16.05 -9.01 3.17
C GLN A 119 16.88 -10.23 2.80
N GLU A 120 16.34 -11.43 2.97
CA GLU A 120 16.99 -12.69 2.59
C GLU A 120 16.89 -12.98 1.08
N HIS A 121 16.05 -12.27 0.35
CA HIS A 121 15.86 -12.50 -1.09
C HIS A 121 17.13 -12.10 -1.84
N PRO A 122 17.74 -13.01 -2.63
CA PRO A 122 19.01 -12.72 -3.27
C PRO A 122 18.87 -11.56 -4.27
N ALA A 123 19.85 -10.66 -4.25
CA ALA A 123 19.96 -9.61 -5.26
C ALA A 123 20.08 -10.24 -6.65
N LYS A 124 19.40 -9.64 -7.61
CA LYS A 124 19.46 -10.01 -9.02
C LYS A 124 19.77 -8.76 -9.83
N PRO A 125 20.26 -8.88 -11.10
CA PRO A 125 20.51 -7.72 -11.95
C PRO A 125 19.29 -6.80 -12.14
N ASP A 126 18.09 -7.38 -12.14
CA ASP A 126 16.81 -6.70 -12.21
C ASP A 126 16.26 -6.28 -10.83
N ARG A 127 16.96 -6.59 -9.75
CA ARG A 127 16.59 -6.27 -8.35
C ARG A 127 17.86 -5.89 -7.58
N PRO A 128 18.38 -4.68 -7.75
CA PRO A 128 19.59 -4.24 -7.07
C PRO A 128 19.40 -4.17 -5.55
N GLU A 129 20.49 -4.31 -4.80
CA GLU A 129 20.48 -4.21 -3.33
C GLU A 129 19.89 -2.88 -2.81
N THR A 130 20.03 -1.80 -3.60
CA THR A 130 19.41 -0.50 -3.26
C THR A 130 17.90 -0.55 -3.10
N TRP A 131 17.23 -1.55 -3.64
CA TRP A 131 15.79 -1.74 -3.46
C TRP A 131 15.43 -2.24 -2.07
N LYS A 132 16.40 -2.74 -1.29
CA LYS A 132 16.24 -3.12 0.11
C LYS A 132 16.61 -1.99 1.08
N ASP A 133 16.84 -0.79 0.56
CA ASP A 133 17.28 0.35 1.35
C ASP A 133 16.08 1.03 2.04
N TYR A 134 15.42 0.28 2.92
CA TYR A 134 14.42 0.77 3.84
C TYR A 134 14.72 0.27 5.26
N ARG A 135 14.13 0.93 6.23
CA ARG A 135 14.28 0.59 7.64
C ARG A 135 12.92 0.40 8.27
N ILE A 136 12.74 -0.70 8.98
CA ILE A 136 11.55 -0.97 9.78
C ILE A 136 11.84 -0.62 11.24
N ASP A 137 11.00 0.24 11.82
CA ASP A 137 11.10 0.66 13.22
C ASP A 137 10.18 -0.16 14.13
N CYS A 138 9.07 -0.68 13.59
CA CYS A 138 8.06 -1.41 14.33
C CYS A 138 7.52 -2.58 13.53
N TYR A 139 7.62 -3.79 14.06
CA TYR A 139 6.94 -4.94 13.50
C TYR A 139 5.49 -4.99 13.96
N ILE A 140 4.60 -5.30 13.01
CA ILE A 140 3.16 -5.46 13.21
C ILE A 140 2.70 -6.79 12.62
N LYS A 141 1.61 -7.31 13.15
CA LYS A 141 1.07 -8.62 12.77
C LYS A 141 -0.46 -8.60 12.74
N ASP A 142 -1.02 -9.72 12.33
CA ASP A 142 -2.47 -9.94 12.33
C ASP A 142 -3.11 -9.56 13.67
N LYS A 143 -4.26 -8.86 13.57
CA LYS A 143 -5.07 -8.35 14.69
C LYS A 143 -4.46 -7.21 15.51
N ASP A 144 -3.28 -6.74 15.15
CA ASP A 144 -2.77 -5.50 15.74
C ASP A 144 -3.62 -4.30 15.31
N THR A 145 -3.54 -3.24 16.09
CA THR A 145 -4.18 -1.95 15.79
C THR A 145 -3.16 -0.82 15.85
N ILE A 146 -3.30 0.13 14.94
CA ILE A 146 -2.44 1.31 14.89
C ILE A 146 -3.33 2.55 15.01
N THR A 147 -3.20 3.25 16.13
CA THR A 147 -3.98 4.47 16.36
C THR A 147 -3.09 5.71 16.19
N LEU A 148 -3.66 6.73 15.57
CA LEU A 148 -3.13 8.09 15.53
C LEU A 148 -4.32 9.06 15.54
N GLY A 149 -4.33 9.98 16.51
CA GLY A 149 -5.45 10.91 16.70
C GLY A 149 -6.80 10.17 16.81
N ASP A 150 -7.73 10.55 15.98
CA ASP A 150 -9.09 10.00 15.92
C ASP A 150 -9.23 8.73 15.07
N LYS A 151 -8.16 8.27 14.41
CA LYS A 151 -8.20 7.12 13.50
C LYS A 151 -7.52 5.89 14.10
N THR A 152 -8.14 4.73 13.90
CA THR A 152 -7.56 3.42 14.22
C THR A 152 -7.56 2.54 12.98
N ILE A 153 -6.39 2.06 12.60
CA ILE A 153 -6.17 1.11 11.51
C ILE A 153 -6.09 -0.30 12.11
N TYR A 154 -6.89 -1.21 11.59
CA TYR A 154 -6.91 -2.62 11.96
C TYR A 154 -6.05 -3.40 10.97
N VAL A 155 -5.09 -4.17 11.48
CA VAL A 155 -4.15 -4.96 10.69
C VAL A 155 -4.71 -6.36 10.49
N CYS A 156 -4.79 -6.79 9.25
CA CYS A 156 -5.16 -8.16 8.86
C CYS A 156 -3.95 -8.84 8.20
N GLY A 157 -3.49 -9.95 8.74
CA GLY A 157 -2.47 -10.79 8.10
C GLY A 157 -3.07 -11.52 6.91
N THR A 158 -2.59 -11.22 5.71
CA THR A 158 -3.12 -11.76 4.45
C THR A 158 -2.01 -12.38 3.59
N PRO A 159 -1.32 -13.42 4.11
CA PRO A 159 -0.23 -14.07 3.39
C PRO A 159 -0.71 -14.70 2.07
N GLY A 160 0.23 -14.85 1.14
CA GLY A 160 -0.02 -15.48 -0.17
C GLY A 160 0.66 -14.72 -1.30
N HIS A 161 0.42 -13.41 -1.45
CA HIS A 161 1.18 -12.58 -2.38
C HIS A 161 2.66 -12.52 -1.96
N THR A 162 2.90 -12.22 -0.70
CA THR A 162 4.14 -12.44 0.03
C THR A 162 3.83 -13.21 1.33
N PRO A 163 4.82 -13.83 1.99
CA PRO A 163 4.57 -14.60 3.22
C PRO A 163 4.04 -13.78 4.39
N GLY A 164 4.38 -12.49 4.45
CA GLY A 164 4.01 -11.58 5.53
C GLY A 164 3.10 -10.44 5.09
N CYS A 165 2.42 -10.56 3.94
CA CYS A 165 1.52 -9.53 3.42
C CYS A 165 0.45 -9.12 4.44
N LEU A 166 0.20 -7.83 4.52
CA LEU A 166 -0.79 -7.20 5.40
C LEU A 166 -1.84 -6.45 4.57
N SER A 167 -3.07 -6.53 5.01
CA SER A 167 -4.20 -5.72 4.54
C SER A 167 -4.72 -4.87 5.68
N TYR A 168 -5.37 -3.75 5.38
CA TYR A 168 -5.77 -2.78 6.38
C TYR A 168 -7.26 -2.43 6.29
N LEU A 169 -7.90 -2.30 7.46
CA LEU A 169 -9.24 -1.74 7.58
C LEU A 169 -9.13 -0.44 8.40
N PHE A 170 -9.70 0.66 7.89
CA PHE A 170 -9.60 1.96 8.56
C PHE A 170 -10.76 2.88 8.21
N PRO A 171 -11.18 3.76 9.15
CA PRO A 171 -12.25 4.71 8.88
C PRO A 171 -11.77 5.85 7.99
N VAL A 172 -12.63 6.26 7.06
CA VAL A 172 -12.50 7.45 6.22
C VAL A 172 -13.76 8.29 6.32
N SER A 173 -13.71 9.56 5.97
CA SER A 173 -14.83 10.50 6.12
C SER A 173 -15.20 11.12 4.79
N GLU A 174 -16.49 11.21 4.50
CA GLU A 174 -17.03 11.92 3.34
C GLU A 174 -18.28 12.72 3.76
N ASN A 175 -18.25 14.04 3.57
CA ASN A 175 -19.37 14.94 3.90
C ASN A 175 -19.92 14.76 5.34
N GLY A 176 -19.03 14.51 6.31
CA GLY A 176 -19.37 14.28 7.71
C GLY A 176 -19.90 12.87 8.03
N GLN A 177 -19.94 11.98 7.05
CA GLN A 177 -20.23 10.56 7.26
C GLN A 177 -18.93 9.76 7.37
N THR A 178 -18.95 8.72 8.19
CA THR A 178 -17.81 7.81 8.34
C THR A 178 -18.07 6.53 7.55
N HIS A 179 -17.11 6.17 6.72
CA HIS A 179 -17.06 4.92 5.97
C HIS A 179 -15.92 4.05 6.49
N MET A 180 -15.96 2.76 6.25
CA MET A 180 -14.88 1.84 6.58
C MET A 180 -14.20 1.35 5.31
N ALA A 181 -12.97 1.78 5.09
CA ALA A 181 -12.15 1.34 3.96
C ALA A 181 -11.49 -0.01 4.24
N ALA A 182 -11.52 -0.87 3.24
CA ALA A 182 -10.86 -2.16 3.19
C ALA A 182 -9.79 -2.14 2.09
N LEU A 183 -8.53 -1.99 2.49
CA LEU A 183 -7.38 -1.98 1.59
C LEU A 183 -6.77 -3.37 1.53
N TRP A 184 -6.88 -4.05 0.38
CA TRP A 184 -6.20 -5.30 0.10
C TRP A 184 -4.73 -5.08 -0.25
N GLY A 185 -3.81 -5.68 0.52
CA GLY A 185 -2.37 -5.41 0.41
C GLY A 185 -1.62 -6.19 -0.65
N GLY A 186 -2.16 -7.30 -1.16
CA GLY A 186 -1.46 -8.20 -2.09
C GLY A 186 -2.22 -8.45 -3.39
N ALA A 187 -1.99 -7.65 -4.43
CA ALA A 187 -2.80 -7.64 -5.64
C ALA A 187 -2.68 -8.92 -6.50
N THR A 188 -1.52 -9.56 -6.57
CA THR A 188 -1.27 -10.68 -7.49
C THR A 188 -1.17 -12.00 -6.75
N PRO A 189 -1.95 -13.04 -7.12
CA PRO A 189 -1.84 -14.35 -6.51
C PRO A 189 -0.48 -15.00 -6.83
N PRO A 190 0.07 -15.84 -5.93
CA PRO A 190 1.32 -16.55 -6.14
C PRO A 190 1.19 -17.60 -7.23
N ARG A 191 2.34 -18.13 -7.71
CA ARG A 191 2.38 -19.09 -8.82
C ARG A 191 2.35 -20.54 -8.37
N THR A 192 2.50 -20.81 -7.09
CA THR A 192 2.45 -22.19 -6.54
C THR A 192 1.02 -22.53 -6.13
N ARG A 193 0.69 -23.82 -6.14
CA ARG A 193 -0.65 -24.27 -5.72
C ARG A 193 -0.89 -23.97 -4.24
N GLU A 194 0.09 -24.22 -3.42
CA GLU A 194 0.04 -23.98 -1.97
C GLU A 194 -0.15 -22.48 -1.67
N GLY A 195 0.60 -21.63 -2.38
CA GLY A 195 0.46 -20.20 -2.25
C GLY A 195 -0.90 -19.68 -2.72
N VAL A 196 -1.47 -20.23 -3.80
CA VAL A 196 -2.82 -19.88 -4.25
C VAL A 196 -3.87 -20.27 -3.20
N VAL A 197 -3.75 -21.43 -2.57
CA VAL A 197 -4.65 -21.86 -1.49
C VAL A 197 -4.56 -20.86 -0.34
N GLN A 198 -3.35 -20.55 0.13
CA GLN A 198 -3.13 -19.56 1.21
C GLN A 198 -3.70 -18.18 0.85
N TYR A 199 -3.51 -17.74 -0.40
CA TYR A 199 -4.05 -16.47 -0.87
C TYR A 199 -5.59 -16.44 -0.84
N LEU A 200 -6.26 -17.53 -1.22
CA LEU A 200 -7.72 -17.65 -1.16
C LEU A 200 -8.22 -17.68 0.29
N GLU A 201 -7.55 -18.41 1.19
CA GLU A 201 -7.86 -18.40 2.62
C GLU A 201 -7.71 -17.00 3.23
N SER A 202 -6.69 -16.26 2.80
CA SER A 202 -6.48 -14.86 3.21
C SER A 202 -7.57 -13.92 2.68
N LEU A 203 -8.06 -14.14 1.45
CA LEU A 203 -9.19 -13.39 0.90
C LEU A 203 -10.47 -13.64 1.73
N ASP A 204 -10.79 -14.90 2.00
CA ASP A 204 -11.97 -15.26 2.79
C ASP A 204 -11.89 -14.65 4.20
N TYR A 205 -10.72 -14.74 4.85
CA TYR A 205 -10.46 -14.11 6.14
C TYR A 205 -10.66 -12.59 6.11
N PHE A 206 -10.08 -11.91 5.12
CA PHE A 206 -10.18 -10.45 5.00
C PHE A 206 -11.60 -9.99 4.69
N MET A 207 -12.33 -10.72 3.86
CA MET A 207 -13.74 -10.45 3.58
C MET A 207 -14.61 -10.55 4.84
N GLU A 208 -14.40 -11.56 5.69
CA GLU A 208 -15.12 -11.67 6.96
C GLU A 208 -14.74 -10.54 7.94
N ALA A 209 -13.45 -10.21 8.04
CA ALA A 209 -12.99 -9.09 8.87
C ALA A 209 -13.55 -7.74 8.41
N ALA A 210 -13.66 -7.53 7.09
CA ALA A 210 -14.28 -6.35 6.49
C ALA A 210 -15.78 -6.27 6.79
N LYS A 211 -16.49 -7.39 6.64
CA LYS A 211 -17.92 -7.52 6.94
C LYS A 211 -18.23 -7.26 8.42
N GLU A 212 -17.44 -7.81 9.34
CA GLU A 212 -17.60 -7.56 10.79
C GLU A 212 -17.50 -6.08 11.15
N ARG A 213 -16.76 -5.29 10.35
CA ARG A 213 -16.58 -3.84 10.54
C ARG A 213 -17.47 -2.98 9.63
N ASN A 214 -18.41 -3.62 8.91
CA ASN A 214 -19.30 -2.96 7.95
C ASN A 214 -18.52 -2.14 6.91
N ALA A 215 -17.40 -2.71 6.39
CA ALA A 215 -16.62 -2.04 5.36
C ALA A 215 -17.46 -1.89 4.08
N ASP A 216 -17.51 -0.67 3.57
CA ASP A 216 -18.29 -0.25 2.42
C ASP A 216 -17.44 0.38 1.31
N VAL A 217 -16.13 0.53 1.56
CA VAL A 217 -15.15 1.06 0.59
C VAL A 217 -14.07 0.02 0.32
N ALA A 218 -13.91 -0.41 -0.93
CA ALA A 218 -12.84 -1.30 -1.37
C ALA A 218 -11.71 -0.49 -2.03
N LEU A 219 -10.47 -0.72 -1.56
CA LEU A 219 -9.25 -0.09 -2.07
C LEU A 219 -8.22 -1.14 -2.45
N SER A 220 -7.38 -0.81 -3.43
CA SER A 220 -6.20 -1.58 -3.80
C SER A 220 -4.98 -0.66 -3.88
N ASN A 221 -3.80 -1.20 -3.58
CA ASN A 221 -2.51 -0.52 -3.80
C ASN A 221 -1.97 -0.68 -5.24
N HIS A 222 -2.78 -1.28 -6.13
CA HIS A 222 -2.54 -1.36 -7.56
C HIS A 222 -3.72 -0.81 -8.37
N THR A 223 -3.49 0.21 -9.16
CA THR A 223 -4.50 0.93 -9.93
C THR A 223 -5.18 0.08 -11.01
N SER A 224 -4.51 -0.96 -11.51
CA SER A 224 -5.07 -1.90 -12.49
C SER A 224 -6.09 -2.88 -11.89
N ILE A 225 -6.14 -3.03 -10.57
CA ILE A 225 -7.05 -3.94 -9.88
C ILE A 225 -8.41 -3.28 -9.63
N ASP A 226 -8.42 -2.00 -9.28
CA ASP A 226 -9.63 -1.28 -8.87
C ASP A 226 -10.02 -0.13 -9.81
N ASN A 227 -9.40 -0.07 -11.01
CA ASN A 227 -9.52 1.04 -11.96
C ASN A 227 -9.15 2.39 -11.33
N GLY A 228 -8.14 2.38 -10.47
CA GLY A 228 -7.74 3.53 -9.64
C GLY A 228 -7.47 4.81 -10.45
N LEU A 229 -6.81 4.72 -11.61
CA LEU A 229 -6.55 5.89 -12.46
C LEU A 229 -7.82 6.53 -13.01
N GLU A 230 -8.80 5.71 -13.43
CA GLU A 230 -10.09 6.23 -13.90
C GLU A 230 -10.84 6.90 -12.75
N ARG A 231 -10.85 6.28 -11.57
CA ARG A 231 -11.50 6.81 -10.37
C ARG A 231 -10.87 8.15 -9.94
N ILE A 232 -9.56 8.28 -9.99
CA ILE A 232 -8.85 9.54 -9.70
C ILE A 232 -9.26 10.64 -10.70
N ALA A 233 -9.47 10.29 -11.97
CA ALA A 233 -9.86 11.27 -13.00
C ALA A 233 -11.30 11.82 -12.80
N TYR A 234 -12.13 11.15 -11.99
CA TYR A 234 -13.49 11.59 -11.65
C TYR A 234 -13.61 12.25 -10.27
N ALA A 235 -12.55 12.19 -9.45
CA ALA A 235 -12.50 12.84 -8.14
C ALA A 235 -12.09 14.31 -8.25
#